data_58e6287bb2c12efa07c4baca31b52f46
#
_entry.id   58e6287bb2c12efa07c4baca31b52f46
#
_cell.length_a   1.000
_cell.length_b   1.000
_cell.length_c   1.000
_cell.angle_alpha   90.00
_cell.angle_beta   90.00
_cell.angle_gamma   90.00
#
_symmetry.space_group_name_H-M   'P 1'
#
loop_
_entity.id
_entity.type
_entity.pdbx_description
1 polymer ?
#
loop_
_entity_poly.entity_id
_entity_poly.type
_entity_poly.pdbx_seq_one_letter_code
_entity_poly.pdbx_strand_id
1 'polypeptide(L)'
;MTRVKIYHERQNRKETKMQCNLAVIKGDGIGPEVVTEAMKVLDTVGEKFGHTFDYEQILMGGCSIDATGVPLTDEAVAVAKSKDAVLLGSIGGNTSTSPWYKLPPNLRPEAGLLKIRKELGLFANLRPANLYDELKEACPLKAEI
;
A
#
# COMPACT_ATOMS: atom_id res chain seq x y z
N MET A 1 8.25 37.54 -4.57
CA MET A 1 7.37 37.49 -5.74
C MET A 1 7.27 36.11 -6.42
N THR A 2 7.87 35.04 -5.87
CA THR A 2 8.01 33.72 -6.53
C THR A 2 6.92 32.69 -6.14
N ARG A 3 6.25 32.85 -5.01
CA ARG A 3 5.23 31.88 -4.53
C ARG A 3 3.88 31.94 -5.26
N VAL A 4 3.49 33.07 -5.78
CA VAL A 4 2.17 33.28 -6.45
C VAL A 4 2.18 32.69 -7.86
N LYS A 5 3.32 32.69 -8.55
CA LYS A 5 3.45 32.12 -9.91
C LYS A 5 3.27 30.60 -9.95
N ILE A 6 3.78 29.89 -8.94
CA ILE A 6 3.68 28.43 -8.85
C ILE A 6 2.22 27.98 -8.62
N TYR A 7 1.41 28.78 -7.92
CA TYR A 7 0.00 28.46 -7.67
C TYR A 7 -0.88 28.63 -8.92
N HIS A 8 -0.56 29.62 -9.78
CA HIS A 8 -1.31 29.85 -11.03
C HIS A 8 -0.96 28.83 -12.13
N GLU A 9 0.27 28.33 -12.19
CA GLU A 9 0.66 27.29 -13.14
C GLU A 9 0.04 25.93 -12.83
N ARG A 10 -0.32 25.64 -11.56
CA ARG A 10 -1.05 24.40 -11.18
C ARG A 10 -2.52 24.40 -11.62
N GLN A 11 -3.14 25.55 -11.79
CA GLN A 11 -4.56 25.63 -12.22
C GLN A 11 -4.77 25.41 -13.72
N ASN A 12 -3.72 25.43 -14.53
CA ASN A 12 -3.79 25.26 -15.99
C ASN A 12 -3.31 23.89 -16.48
N ARG A 13 -2.99 22.94 -15.60
CA ARG A 13 -2.82 21.54 -16.03
C ARG A 13 -4.20 20.99 -16.33
N LYS A 14 -4.49 20.73 -17.62
CA LYS A 14 -5.62 19.87 -18.01
C LYS A 14 -5.55 18.62 -17.13
N GLU A 15 -6.54 18.41 -16.30
CA GLU A 15 -6.66 17.22 -15.47
C GLU A 15 -6.71 16.02 -16.41
N THR A 16 -5.59 15.32 -16.51
CA THR A 16 -5.50 14.12 -17.35
C THR A 16 -6.27 13.02 -16.62
N LYS A 17 -7.41 12.63 -17.18
CA LYS A 17 -8.14 11.47 -16.69
C LYS A 17 -7.24 10.25 -16.77
N MET A 18 -7.14 9.50 -15.68
CA MET A 18 -6.35 8.29 -15.60
C MET A 18 -7.26 7.08 -15.40
N GLN A 19 -6.91 5.99 -16.05
CA GLN A 19 -7.38 4.66 -15.70
C GLN A 19 -6.22 3.93 -15.07
N CYS A 20 -6.42 3.38 -13.88
CA CYS A 20 -5.40 2.71 -13.10
C CYS A 20 -5.88 1.33 -12.64
N ASN A 21 -5.17 0.30 -13.06
CA ASN A 21 -5.46 -1.08 -12.67
C ASN A 21 -4.62 -1.44 -11.45
N LEU A 22 -5.26 -1.80 -10.35
CA LEU A 22 -4.61 -2.05 -9.08
C LEU A 22 -4.69 -3.53 -8.68
N ALA A 23 -3.56 -4.13 -8.31
CA ALA A 23 -3.60 -5.34 -7.51
C ALA A 23 -3.86 -4.96 -6.05
N VAL A 24 -4.83 -5.62 -5.42
CA VAL A 24 -5.23 -5.32 -4.04
C VAL A 24 -4.86 -6.48 -3.13
N ILE A 25 -4.03 -6.22 -2.16
CA ILE A 25 -3.63 -7.15 -1.12
C ILE A 25 -4.23 -6.66 0.20
N LYS A 26 -5.35 -7.24 0.60
CA LYS A 26 -5.95 -6.92 1.90
C LYS A 26 -5.07 -7.40 3.05
N GLY A 27 -4.43 -8.57 2.88
CA GLY A 27 -3.50 -9.12 3.86
C GLY A 27 -4.19 -9.67 5.10
N ASP A 28 -3.56 -9.48 6.25
CA ASP A 28 -3.90 -10.11 7.52
C ASP A 28 -4.41 -9.09 8.56
N GLY A 29 -5.04 -9.61 9.63
CA GLY A 29 -5.45 -8.81 10.78
C GLY A 29 -6.39 -7.67 10.42
N ILE A 30 -5.97 -6.43 10.68
CA ILE A 30 -6.73 -5.21 10.36
C ILE A 30 -6.68 -4.82 8.86
N GLY A 31 -5.83 -5.48 8.08
CA GLY A 31 -5.60 -5.16 6.67
C GLY A 31 -6.86 -5.06 5.82
N PRO A 32 -7.79 -6.03 5.89
CA PRO A 32 -9.04 -5.98 5.13
C PRO A 32 -9.89 -4.74 5.41
N GLU A 33 -9.97 -4.29 6.67
CA GLU A 33 -10.72 -3.09 7.05
C GLU A 33 -10.05 -1.84 6.48
N VAL A 34 -8.75 -1.68 6.72
CA VAL A 34 -7.97 -0.52 6.26
C VAL A 34 -7.99 -0.38 4.74
N VAL A 35 -7.80 -1.48 4.01
CA VAL A 35 -7.81 -1.47 2.54
C VAL A 35 -9.19 -1.15 2.00
N THR A 36 -10.25 -1.63 2.64
CA THR A 36 -11.62 -1.31 2.22
C THR A 36 -11.90 0.18 2.32
N GLU A 37 -11.46 0.84 3.39
CA GLU A 37 -11.60 2.29 3.53
C GLU A 37 -10.69 3.05 2.53
N ALA A 38 -9.48 2.55 2.28
CA ALA A 38 -8.60 3.14 1.26
C ALA A 38 -9.21 3.09 -0.15
N MET A 39 -9.86 1.98 -0.51
CA MET A 39 -10.56 1.85 -1.80
C MET A 39 -11.71 2.86 -1.92
N LYS A 40 -12.51 3.07 -0.86
CA LYS A 40 -13.57 4.11 -0.85
C LYS A 40 -13.00 5.52 -1.11
N VAL A 41 -11.83 5.82 -0.55
CA VAL A 41 -11.14 7.10 -0.80
C VAL A 41 -10.73 7.21 -2.27
N LEU A 42 -10.15 6.15 -2.84
CA LEU A 42 -9.77 6.13 -4.26
C LEU A 42 -10.98 6.30 -5.16
N ASP A 43 -12.09 5.61 -4.89
CA ASP A 43 -13.34 5.73 -5.66
C ASP A 43 -13.89 7.16 -5.60
N THR A 44 -13.90 7.78 -4.41
CA THR A 44 -14.32 9.16 -4.23
C THR A 44 -13.42 10.16 -5.00
N VAL A 45 -12.11 9.91 -5.00
CA VAL A 45 -11.15 10.70 -5.80
C VAL A 45 -11.40 10.48 -7.28
N GLY A 46 -11.68 9.24 -7.69
CA GLY A 46 -12.04 8.91 -9.06
C GLY A 46 -13.26 9.66 -9.55
N GLU A 47 -14.34 9.63 -8.78
CA GLU A 47 -15.57 10.37 -9.06
C GLU A 47 -15.34 11.89 -9.18
N LYS A 48 -14.59 12.44 -8.20
CA LYS A 48 -14.33 13.89 -8.14
C LYS A 48 -13.45 14.41 -9.27
N PHE A 49 -12.44 13.66 -9.68
CA PHE A 49 -11.42 14.09 -10.65
C PHE A 49 -11.51 13.36 -12.00
N GLY A 50 -12.49 12.46 -12.17
CA GLY A 50 -12.72 11.73 -13.41
C GLY A 50 -11.69 10.63 -13.67
N HIS A 51 -11.09 10.06 -12.62
CA HIS A 51 -10.22 8.89 -12.71
C HIS A 51 -11.04 7.61 -12.58
N THR A 52 -10.51 6.50 -13.09
CA THR A 52 -11.10 5.16 -12.94
C THR A 52 -10.08 4.23 -12.30
N PHE A 53 -10.51 3.49 -11.28
CA PHE A 53 -9.70 2.48 -10.59
C PHE A 53 -10.35 1.12 -10.77
N ASP A 54 -9.60 0.19 -11.34
CA ASP A 54 -9.99 -1.21 -11.47
C ASP A 54 -9.19 -2.06 -10.48
N TYR A 55 -9.86 -2.89 -9.70
CA TYR A 55 -9.25 -3.64 -8.61
C TYR A 55 -9.24 -5.14 -8.87
N GLU A 56 -8.09 -5.78 -8.73
CA GLU A 56 -7.97 -7.24 -8.73
C GLU A 56 -7.35 -7.71 -7.41
N GLN A 57 -8.12 -8.48 -6.64
CA GLN A 57 -7.66 -8.95 -5.33
C GLN A 57 -6.74 -10.15 -5.48
N ILE A 58 -5.60 -10.12 -4.80
CA ILE A 58 -4.65 -11.22 -4.66
C ILE A 58 -4.37 -11.50 -3.18
N LEU A 59 -3.99 -12.74 -2.85
CA LEU A 59 -3.64 -13.14 -1.49
C LEU A 59 -2.15 -13.00 -1.23
N MET A 60 -1.80 -12.50 -0.04
CA MET A 60 -0.44 -12.48 0.46
C MET A 60 -0.44 -12.45 2.00
N GLY A 61 0.54 -13.10 2.60
CA GLY A 61 0.69 -13.15 4.04
C GLY A 61 0.09 -14.42 4.65
N GLY A 62 -0.41 -14.32 5.87
CA GLY A 62 -1.03 -15.43 6.59
C GLY A 62 -2.26 -15.98 5.89
N CYS A 63 -3.11 -15.11 5.35
CA CYS A 63 -4.29 -15.53 4.59
C CYS A 63 -3.92 -16.35 3.34
N SER A 64 -2.79 -16.06 2.69
CA SER A 64 -2.28 -16.85 1.58
C SER A 64 -1.75 -18.22 2.07
N ILE A 65 -1.03 -18.24 3.20
CA ILE A 65 -0.54 -19.49 3.80
C ILE A 65 -1.71 -20.42 4.13
N ASP A 66 -2.77 -19.88 4.74
CA ASP A 66 -3.95 -20.66 5.11
C ASP A 66 -4.67 -21.25 3.89
N ALA A 67 -4.67 -20.52 2.77
CA ALA A 67 -5.35 -20.94 1.53
C ALA A 67 -4.49 -21.85 0.63
N THR A 68 -3.16 -21.63 0.58
CA THR A 68 -2.29 -22.22 -0.44
C THR A 68 -1.03 -22.91 0.12
N GLY A 69 -0.75 -22.74 1.41
CA GLY A 69 0.47 -23.25 2.06
C GLY A 69 1.70 -22.37 1.88
N VAL A 70 1.62 -21.28 1.10
CA VAL A 70 2.74 -20.35 0.87
C VAL A 70 2.34 -18.90 1.09
N PRO A 71 3.27 -18.04 1.55
CA PRO A 71 2.94 -16.65 1.86
C PRO A 71 2.64 -15.77 0.64
N LEU A 72 3.05 -16.20 -0.56
CA LEU A 72 2.75 -15.54 -1.84
C LEU A 72 3.01 -16.53 -2.98
N THR A 73 1.97 -16.79 -3.79
CA THR A 73 2.08 -17.66 -4.95
C THR A 73 2.71 -16.96 -6.16
N ASP A 74 3.19 -17.71 -7.14
CA ASP A 74 3.76 -17.14 -8.37
C ASP A 74 2.67 -16.52 -9.26
N GLU A 75 1.46 -17.06 -9.22
CA GLU A 75 0.28 -16.52 -9.91
C GLU A 75 -0.06 -15.13 -9.36
N ALA A 76 -0.06 -14.95 -8.03
CA ALA A 76 -0.31 -13.65 -7.41
C ALA A 76 0.78 -12.63 -7.78
N VAL A 77 2.05 -13.06 -7.88
CA VAL A 77 3.14 -12.22 -8.38
C VAL A 77 2.90 -11.83 -9.84
N ALA A 78 2.47 -12.75 -10.68
CA ALA A 78 2.19 -12.46 -12.10
C ALA A 78 1.06 -11.43 -12.24
N VAL A 79 -0.01 -11.56 -11.46
CA VAL A 79 -1.09 -10.56 -11.41
C VAL A 79 -0.54 -9.20 -10.97
N ALA A 80 0.23 -9.14 -9.87
CA ALA A 80 0.80 -7.89 -9.39
C ALA A 80 1.67 -7.18 -10.43
N LYS A 81 2.48 -7.96 -11.18
CA LYS A 81 3.33 -7.43 -12.28
C LYS A 81 2.53 -6.90 -13.46
N SER A 82 1.32 -7.38 -13.67
CA SER A 82 0.45 -6.95 -14.78
C SER A 82 -0.32 -5.65 -14.49
N LYS A 83 -0.28 -5.16 -13.25
CA LYS A 83 -1.02 -3.97 -12.81
C LYS A 83 -0.12 -2.74 -12.76
N ASP A 84 -0.75 -1.57 -12.77
CA ASP A 84 -0.07 -0.29 -12.67
C ASP A 84 0.52 -0.04 -11.28
N ALA A 85 -0.16 -0.53 -10.23
CA ALA A 85 0.32 -0.44 -8.85
C ALA A 85 -0.28 -1.54 -7.96
N VAL A 86 0.25 -1.65 -6.75
CA VAL A 86 -0.24 -2.56 -5.71
C VAL A 86 -0.70 -1.77 -4.50
N LEU A 87 -1.97 -1.93 -4.12
CA LEU A 87 -2.51 -1.44 -2.85
C LEU A 87 -2.36 -2.53 -1.80
N LEU A 88 -1.55 -2.27 -0.78
CA LEU A 88 -1.20 -3.23 0.25
C LEU A 88 -1.73 -2.80 1.63
N GLY A 89 -2.41 -3.71 2.31
CA GLY A 89 -2.81 -3.57 3.71
C GLY A 89 -1.72 -3.97 4.69
N SER A 90 -2.07 -4.84 5.64
CA SER A 90 -1.12 -5.34 6.65
C SER A 90 -0.80 -6.81 6.44
N ILE A 91 0.43 -7.21 6.77
CA ILE A 91 0.91 -8.58 6.63
C ILE A 91 1.42 -9.08 7.97
N GLY A 92 1.07 -10.33 8.30
CA GLY A 92 1.47 -11.00 9.51
C GLY A 92 0.50 -10.80 10.67
N GLY A 93 0.91 -11.23 11.83
CA GLY A 93 0.08 -11.21 13.04
C GLY A 93 0.95 -11.17 14.29
N ASN A 94 0.36 -11.47 15.43
CA ASN A 94 1.09 -11.54 16.69
C ASN A 94 2.08 -12.71 16.66
N THR A 95 3.37 -12.41 16.83
CA THR A 95 4.48 -13.38 16.73
C THR A 95 4.40 -14.50 17.77
N SER A 96 3.75 -14.26 18.91
CA SER A 96 3.62 -15.23 20.00
C SER A 96 2.41 -16.15 19.84
N THR A 97 1.35 -15.70 19.17
CA THR A 97 0.07 -16.42 19.13
C THR A 97 -0.30 -16.94 17.75
N SER A 98 0.15 -16.30 16.67
CA SER A 98 -0.19 -16.72 15.31
C SER A 98 0.52 -18.00 14.91
N PRO A 99 -0.18 -18.99 14.32
CA PRO A 99 0.40 -20.28 13.95
C PRO A 99 1.50 -20.18 12.89
N TRP A 100 1.47 -19.14 12.07
CA TRP A 100 2.42 -18.93 10.97
C TRP A 100 3.86 -18.76 11.42
N TYR A 101 4.10 -18.27 12.66
CA TYR A 101 5.46 -18.08 13.18
C TYR A 101 6.12 -19.36 13.68
N LYS A 102 5.38 -20.47 13.71
CA LYS A 102 5.93 -21.83 13.89
C LYS A 102 6.55 -22.39 12.60
N LEU A 103 6.21 -21.78 11.47
CA LEU A 103 6.75 -22.17 10.16
C LEU A 103 8.20 -21.71 9.98
N PRO A 104 8.97 -22.38 9.09
CA PRO A 104 10.29 -21.90 8.69
C PRO A 104 10.24 -20.45 8.18
N PRO A 105 11.34 -19.66 8.34
CA PRO A 105 11.35 -18.23 7.99
C PRO A 105 10.88 -17.92 6.56
N ASN A 106 11.20 -18.78 5.60
CA ASN A 106 10.83 -18.63 4.19
C ASN A 106 9.33 -18.88 3.91
N LEU A 107 8.60 -19.45 4.85
CA LEU A 107 7.15 -19.69 4.77
C LEU A 107 6.34 -18.77 5.70
N ARG A 108 6.98 -17.84 6.40
CA ARG A 108 6.27 -16.84 7.23
C ARG A 108 5.66 -15.74 6.38
N PRO A 109 4.64 -15.03 6.88
CA PRO A 109 3.97 -13.96 6.13
C PRO A 109 4.92 -12.91 5.55
N GLU A 110 5.96 -12.52 6.29
CA GLU A 110 6.95 -11.51 5.89
C GLU A 110 7.77 -11.94 4.67
N ALA A 111 7.96 -13.24 4.46
CA ALA A 111 8.64 -13.74 3.27
C ALA A 111 7.89 -13.38 1.99
N GLY A 112 6.54 -13.37 2.03
CA GLY A 112 5.72 -12.88 0.92
C GLY A 112 5.95 -11.42 0.62
N LEU A 113 6.05 -10.57 1.67
CA LEU A 113 6.32 -9.14 1.51
C LEU A 113 7.71 -8.87 0.89
N LEU A 114 8.72 -9.62 1.31
CA LEU A 114 10.07 -9.50 0.74
C LEU A 114 10.11 -10.01 -0.72
N LYS A 115 9.41 -11.12 -0.99
CA LYS A 115 9.30 -11.68 -2.35
C LYS A 115 8.65 -10.68 -3.30
N ILE A 116 7.49 -10.11 -2.97
CA ILE A 116 6.80 -9.19 -3.87
C ILE A 116 7.61 -7.92 -4.15
N ARG A 117 8.29 -7.36 -3.14
CA ARG A 117 9.17 -6.20 -3.34
C ARG A 117 10.32 -6.49 -4.30
N LYS A 118 10.94 -7.66 -4.17
CA LYS A 118 11.99 -8.11 -5.08
C LYS A 118 11.47 -8.31 -6.50
N GLU A 119 10.35 -9.00 -6.63
CA GLU A 119 9.75 -9.34 -7.92
C GLU A 119 9.25 -8.12 -8.71
N LEU A 120 8.79 -7.08 -7.99
CA LEU A 120 8.40 -5.80 -8.60
C LEU A 120 9.59 -4.85 -8.81
N GLY A 121 10.82 -5.22 -8.43
CA GLY A 121 12.00 -4.38 -8.60
C GLY A 121 11.97 -3.09 -7.78
N LEU A 122 11.30 -3.08 -6.61
CA LEU A 122 11.18 -1.88 -5.80
C LEU A 122 12.51 -1.55 -5.12
N PHE A 123 12.99 -0.33 -5.32
CA PHE A 123 14.29 0.14 -4.84
C PHE A 123 14.22 1.23 -3.76
N ALA A 124 13.03 1.83 -3.54
CA ALA A 124 12.85 2.89 -2.57
C ALA A 124 11.73 2.56 -1.58
N ASN A 125 11.95 2.88 -0.29
CA ASN A 125 10.94 2.78 0.75
C ASN A 125 10.72 4.18 1.33
N LEU A 126 9.65 4.86 0.87
CA LEU A 126 9.33 6.22 1.29
C LEU A 126 8.40 6.16 2.51
N ARG A 127 8.83 6.77 3.62
CA ARG A 127 8.06 6.86 4.86
C ARG A 127 7.94 8.33 5.28
N PRO A 128 6.98 9.08 4.72
CA PRO A 128 6.81 10.47 5.09
C PRO A 128 6.37 10.57 6.56
N ALA A 129 6.99 11.48 7.30
CA ALA A 129 6.61 11.84 8.65
C ALA A 129 6.30 13.33 8.67
N ASN A 130 5.05 13.68 8.96
CA ASN A 130 4.62 15.07 9.05
C ASN A 130 4.41 15.44 10.51
N LEU A 131 5.00 16.56 10.92
CA LEU A 131 4.74 17.16 12.23
C LEU A 131 3.56 18.11 12.09
N TYR A 132 2.45 17.78 12.74
CA TYR A 132 1.30 18.67 12.83
C TYR A 132 1.50 19.70 13.94
N ASP A 133 0.98 20.90 13.75
CA ASP A 133 1.15 22.01 14.70
C ASP A 133 0.67 21.66 16.11
N GLU A 134 -0.42 20.92 16.20
CA GLU A 134 -1.01 20.45 17.46
C GLU A 134 -0.15 19.42 18.21
N LEU A 135 0.80 18.80 17.53
CA LEU A 135 1.68 17.76 18.09
C LEU A 135 3.12 18.24 18.30
N LYS A 136 3.43 19.52 18.05
CA LYS A 136 4.78 20.06 18.18
C LYS A 136 5.38 19.86 19.58
N GLU A 137 4.57 20.06 20.62
CA GLU A 137 4.98 19.90 22.01
C GLU A 137 5.37 18.45 22.38
N ALA A 138 4.75 17.46 21.70
CA ALA A 138 5.03 16.05 21.92
C ALA A 138 6.19 15.52 21.07
N CYS A 139 6.70 16.31 20.12
CA CYS A 139 7.77 15.90 19.24
C CYS A 139 9.15 16.11 19.90
N PRO A 140 10.03 15.10 19.95
CA PRO A 140 11.37 15.25 20.48
C PRO A 140 12.31 16.07 19.58
N LEU A 141 11.90 16.32 18.32
CA LEU A 141 12.65 17.10 17.36
C LEU A 141 12.24 18.57 17.44
N LYS A 142 13.19 19.49 17.22
CA LYS A 142 12.90 20.91 17.10
C LYS A 142 12.13 21.19 15.81
N ALA A 143 11.20 22.15 15.87
CA ALA A 143 10.38 22.54 14.71
C ALA A 143 11.17 23.11 13.52
N GLU A 144 12.44 23.40 13.71
CA GLU A 144 13.35 23.99 12.72
C GLU A 144 14.13 22.92 11.91
N ILE A 145 13.93 21.64 12.23
CA ILE A 145 14.50 20.49 11.53
C ILE A 145 13.47 19.91 10.60
#